data_00e132a20e95c6bf922af5ee7099023a
#
_entry.id   00e132a20e95c6bf922af5ee7099023a
#
_cell.length_a   1.000
_cell.length_b   1.000
_cell.length_c   1.000
_cell.angle_alpha   90.00
_cell.angle_beta   90.00
_cell.angle_gamma   90.00
#
_symmetry.space_group_name_H-M   'P 1'
#
loop_
_entity.id
_entity.type
_entity.pdbx_description
1 polymer ?
#
loop_
_entity_poly.entity_id
_entity_poly.type
_entity_poly.pdbx_seq_one_letter_code
_entity_poly.pdbx_strand_id
1 'polypeptide(L)'
;MKMRFAGLTLLLVVLSLVMGCASKGKTTAAGPKVDPSQITVYESTDLLHSQYTLVQHVWVDSWRSNISIPSFGTEAEGVNAMKRVASDAGANALLHVLCVDGRTRPGAHASLYCYGDAIRVN
;
A
#
# COMPACT_ATOMS: atom_id res chain seq x y z
N MET A 1 -1.29 -15.91 -61.45
CA MET A 1 -2.14 -15.04 -60.63
C MET A 1 -2.61 -15.77 -59.35
N LYS A 2 -1.68 -16.46 -58.61
CA LYS A 2 -2.02 -17.29 -57.43
C LYS A 2 -1.14 -17.02 -56.19
N MET A 3 -0.42 -15.90 -56.11
CA MET A 3 0.55 -15.67 -55.03
C MET A 3 0.29 -14.42 -54.19
N ARG A 4 -0.89 -13.81 -54.20
CA ARG A 4 -1.17 -12.58 -53.47
C ARG A 4 -2.05 -12.74 -52.19
N PHE A 5 -2.59 -13.95 -51.96
CA PHE A 5 -3.47 -14.18 -50.80
C PHE A 5 -2.75 -14.76 -49.56
N ALA A 6 -1.56 -15.36 -49.73
CA ALA A 6 -0.81 -15.95 -48.61
C ALA A 6 -0.20 -14.92 -47.67
N GLY A 7 0.11 -13.71 -48.15
CA GLY A 7 0.71 -12.65 -47.31
C GLY A 7 -0.29 -11.94 -46.39
N LEU A 8 -1.54 -11.86 -46.81
CA LEU A 8 -2.57 -11.14 -46.04
C LEU A 8 -3.07 -11.93 -44.83
N THR A 9 -3.13 -13.27 -44.96
CA THR A 9 -3.52 -14.16 -43.86
C THR A 9 -2.45 -14.25 -42.79
N LEU A 10 -1.16 -14.19 -43.15
CA LEU A 10 -0.08 -14.21 -42.20
C LEU A 10 -0.02 -12.91 -41.35
N LEU A 11 -0.34 -11.76 -41.96
CA LEU A 11 -0.36 -10.49 -41.28
C LEU A 11 -1.50 -10.40 -40.22
N LEU A 12 -2.65 -11.00 -40.50
CA LEU A 12 -3.79 -11.05 -39.57
C LEU A 12 -3.54 -11.96 -38.37
N VAL A 13 -2.78 -13.04 -38.52
CA VAL A 13 -2.44 -13.94 -37.42
C VAL A 13 -1.41 -13.33 -36.47
N VAL A 14 -0.47 -12.53 -36.96
CA VAL A 14 0.51 -11.85 -36.13
C VAL A 14 -0.13 -10.73 -35.31
N LEU A 15 -1.14 -10.04 -35.82
CA LEU A 15 -1.82 -8.97 -35.11
C LEU A 15 -2.70 -9.44 -33.94
N SER A 16 -3.14 -10.68 -33.95
CA SER A 16 -3.97 -11.28 -32.89
C SER A 16 -3.17 -11.77 -31.67
N LEU A 17 -1.85 -11.87 -31.75
CA LEU A 17 -0.97 -12.33 -30.67
C LEU A 17 -0.52 -11.22 -29.71
N VAL A 18 -0.80 -9.96 -30.00
CA VAL A 18 -0.38 -8.81 -29.17
C VAL A 18 -1.47 -8.35 -28.19
N MET A 19 -2.67 -8.94 -28.21
CA MET A 19 -3.78 -8.59 -27.31
C MET A 19 -3.85 -9.52 -26.09
N GLY A 20 -2.78 -9.63 -25.34
CA GLY A 20 -2.84 -10.47 -24.16
C GLY A 20 -1.80 -10.10 -23.12
N CYS A 21 -2.08 -9.17 -22.27
CA CYS A 21 -1.70 -9.07 -20.84
C CYS A 21 -1.97 -7.68 -20.32
N ALA A 22 -3.22 -7.23 -20.38
CA ALA A 22 -3.68 -6.25 -19.40
C ALA A 22 -3.97 -7.02 -18.11
N SER A 23 -2.97 -7.26 -17.29
CA SER A 23 -3.19 -7.64 -15.90
C SER A 23 -3.94 -6.49 -15.24
N LYS A 24 -5.26 -6.60 -15.16
CA LYS A 24 -6.07 -5.75 -14.28
C LYS A 24 -5.55 -6.00 -12.86
N GLY A 25 -4.63 -5.13 -12.42
CA GLY A 25 -4.37 -5.01 -11.01
C GLY A 25 -5.73 -4.86 -10.33
N LYS A 26 -6.08 -5.79 -9.44
CA LYS A 26 -7.26 -5.69 -8.61
C LYS A 26 -7.07 -4.43 -7.77
N THR A 27 -7.55 -3.29 -8.27
CA THR A 27 -7.79 -2.12 -7.45
C THR A 27 -8.89 -2.55 -6.50
N THR A 28 -8.52 -2.93 -5.29
CA THR A 28 -9.49 -3.19 -4.22
C THR A 28 -10.23 -1.87 -4.06
N ALA A 29 -11.51 -1.86 -4.36
CA ALA A 29 -12.33 -0.66 -4.24
C ALA A 29 -12.15 -0.13 -2.81
N ALA A 30 -11.74 1.14 -2.69
CA ALA A 30 -11.58 1.78 -1.40
C ALA A 30 -12.91 1.64 -0.64
N GLY A 31 -12.85 1.05 0.55
CA GLY A 31 -14.03 0.93 1.39
C GLY A 31 -14.51 2.30 1.87
N PRO A 32 -15.65 2.36 2.56
CA PRO A 32 -16.13 3.60 3.12
C PRO A 32 -15.06 4.21 4.03
N LYS A 33 -14.86 5.52 3.90
CA LYS A 33 -13.90 6.26 4.72
C LYS A 33 -14.34 6.21 6.18
N VAL A 34 -13.45 5.77 7.05
CA VAL A 34 -13.64 5.69 8.50
C VAL A 34 -13.01 6.94 9.13
N ASP A 35 -13.61 7.48 10.19
CA ASP A 35 -12.98 8.58 10.93
C ASP A 35 -11.61 8.13 11.48
N PRO A 36 -10.54 8.91 11.31
CA PRO A 36 -9.21 8.54 11.82
C PRO A 36 -9.17 8.25 13.32
N SER A 37 -10.04 8.90 14.11
CA SER A 37 -10.14 8.66 15.56
C SER A 37 -10.69 7.27 15.90
N GLN A 38 -11.42 6.65 15.00
CA GLN A 38 -12.00 5.32 15.14
C GLN A 38 -11.07 4.20 14.63
N ILE A 39 -9.94 4.55 14.01
CA ILE A 39 -8.95 3.57 13.58
C ILE A 39 -8.32 2.92 14.82
N THR A 40 -8.52 1.63 14.96
CA THR A 40 -7.93 0.84 16.05
C THR A 40 -6.50 0.42 15.69
N VAL A 41 -5.60 0.47 16.64
CA VAL A 41 -4.23 -0.09 16.48
C VAL A 41 -4.22 -1.45 17.18
N TYR A 42 -3.88 -2.49 16.41
CA TYR A 42 -3.77 -3.86 16.91
C TYR A 42 -2.31 -4.29 16.96
N GLU A 43 -1.98 -5.08 17.96
CA GLU A 43 -0.75 -5.87 17.96
C GLU A 43 -0.97 -7.20 17.23
N SER A 44 0.12 -7.85 16.80
CA SER A 44 0.04 -9.09 16.03
C SER A 44 -0.72 -10.20 16.75
N THR A 45 -0.70 -10.20 18.09
CA THR A 45 -1.39 -11.19 18.93
C THR A 45 -2.89 -10.96 19.02
N ASP A 46 -3.36 -9.73 18.83
CA ASP A 46 -4.78 -9.39 18.97
C ASP A 46 -5.65 -10.00 17.87
N LEU A 47 -5.06 -10.25 16.70
CA LEU A 47 -5.75 -10.73 15.51
C LEU A 47 -5.46 -12.18 15.14
N LEU A 48 -4.91 -13.00 16.05
CA LEU A 48 -4.53 -14.40 15.77
C LEU A 48 -5.68 -15.26 15.22
N HIS A 49 -6.92 -14.94 15.56
CA HIS A 49 -8.13 -15.67 15.14
C HIS A 49 -9.10 -14.81 14.32
N SER A 50 -8.75 -13.57 14.05
CA SER A 50 -9.60 -12.65 13.30
C SER A 50 -9.22 -12.65 11.83
N GLN A 51 -10.23 -12.58 10.96
CA GLN A 51 -9.99 -12.38 9.54
C GLN A 51 -9.82 -10.89 9.26
N TYR A 52 -8.75 -10.56 8.58
CA TYR A 52 -8.52 -9.21 8.10
C TYR A 52 -7.99 -9.22 6.67
N THR A 53 -8.14 -8.11 5.99
CA THR A 53 -7.62 -7.90 4.64
C THR A 53 -6.62 -6.77 4.69
N LEU A 54 -5.42 -6.97 4.15
CA LEU A 54 -4.45 -5.91 3.95
C LEU A 54 -5.00 -4.93 2.89
N VAL A 55 -5.11 -3.66 3.27
CA VAL A 55 -5.51 -2.58 2.36
C VAL A 55 -4.28 -1.99 1.70
N GLN A 56 -3.30 -1.57 2.49
CA GLN A 56 -1.99 -1.11 2.01
C GLN A 56 -0.94 -1.11 3.11
N HIS A 57 0.33 -1.14 2.71
CA HIS A 57 1.44 -0.83 3.59
C HIS A 57 1.55 0.69 3.76
N VAL A 58 1.72 1.15 5.00
CA VAL A 58 1.91 2.57 5.30
C VAL A 58 3.41 2.81 5.49
N TRP A 59 4.01 3.52 4.54
CA TRP A 59 5.43 3.93 4.49
C TRP A 59 6.48 2.81 4.45
N VAL A 60 6.09 1.53 4.45
CA VAL A 60 7.03 0.40 4.43
C VAL A 60 7.85 0.35 3.13
N ASP A 61 7.22 0.63 2.00
CA ASP A 61 7.85 0.55 0.68
C ASP A 61 8.44 1.87 0.17
N SER A 62 8.35 2.94 0.96
CA SER A 62 8.74 4.29 0.53
C SER A 62 10.24 4.42 0.25
N TRP A 63 11.09 3.57 0.83
CA TRP A 63 12.53 3.56 0.57
C TRP A 63 12.91 3.04 -0.82
N ARG A 64 12.01 2.34 -1.52
CA ARG A 64 12.19 1.88 -2.91
C ARG A 64 11.76 2.90 -3.96
N SER A 65 10.93 3.85 -3.59
CA SER A 65 10.22 4.73 -4.54
C SER A 65 10.66 6.18 -4.52
N ASN A 66 11.78 6.55 -3.92
CA ASN A 66 12.21 7.95 -3.75
C ASN A 66 11.17 8.85 -3.04
N ILE A 67 10.17 8.26 -2.40
CA ILE A 67 9.20 9.00 -1.62
C ILE A 67 9.82 9.29 -0.26
N SER A 68 9.84 10.57 0.12
CA SER A 68 10.31 10.98 1.43
C SER A 68 9.38 10.41 2.52
N ILE A 69 9.94 9.58 3.40
CA ILE A 69 9.21 9.08 4.58
C ILE A 69 9.06 10.27 5.54
N PRO A 70 7.83 10.58 6.01
CA PRO A 70 7.65 11.64 6.99
C PRO A 70 8.30 11.26 8.32
N SER A 71 8.89 12.24 8.98
CA SER A 71 9.43 12.11 10.35
C SER A 71 8.57 12.87 11.35
N PHE A 72 8.53 12.38 12.56
CA PHE A 72 7.67 12.89 13.63
C PHE A 72 8.50 13.17 14.88
N GLY A 73 8.06 14.14 15.68
CA GLY A 73 8.67 14.44 16.96
C GLY A 73 8.33 13.43 18.04
N THR A 74 7.16 12.82 17.96
CA THR A 74 6.64 11.84 18.92
C THR A 74 5.99 10.65 18.20
N GLU A 75 5.95 9.51 18.88
CA GLU A 75 5.26 8.32 18.39
C GLU A 75 3.76 8.60 18.17
N ALA A 76 3.13 9.33 19.09
CA ALA A 76 1.71 9.68 18.98
C ALA A 76 1.40 10.48 17.70
N GLU A 77 2.27 11.41 17.31
CA GLU A 77 2.14 12.15 16.05
C GLU A 77 2.24 11.20 14.84
N GLY A 78 3.21 10.29 14.87
CA GLY A 78 3.42 9.30 13.83
C GLY A 78 2.20 8.37 13.68
N VAL A 79 1.72 7.80 14.77
CA VAL A 79 0.53 6.93 14.79
C VAL A 79 -0.72 7.68 14.31
N ASN A 80 -0.93 8.91 14.74
CA ASN A 80 -2.06 9.72 14.27
C ASN A 80 -1.98 10.02 12.76
N ALA A 81 -0.77 10.25 12.24
CA ALA A 81 -0.58 10.42 10.81
C ALA A 81 -0.89 9.11 10.03
N MET A 82 -0.45 7.96 10.56
CA MET A 82 -0.79 6.64 9.98
C MET A 82 -2.30 6.38 9.99
N LYS A 83 -3.00 6.74 11.05
CA LYS A 83 -4.47 6.62 11.13
C LYS A 83 -5.17 7.43 10.02
N ARG A 84 -4.68 8.64 9.72
CA ARG A 84 -5.22 9.43 8.59
C ARG A 84 -4.99 8.73 7.25
N VAL A 85 -3.79 8.21 7.01
CA VAL A 85 -3.48 7.46 5.79
C VAL A 85 -4.36 6.21 5.67
N ALA A 86 -4.53 5.45 6.76
CA ALA A 86 -5.40 4.27 6.80
C ALA A 86 -6.86 4.62 6.52
N SER A 87 -7.37 5.70 7.13
CA SER A 87 -8.72 6.22 6.88
C SER A 87 -8.93 6.57 5.40
N ASP A 88 -7.99 7.30 4.80
CA ASP A 88 -8.06 7.72 3.40
C ASP A 88 -8.02 6.52 2.44
N ALA A 89 -7.34 5.45 2.83
CA ALA A 89 -7.32 4.18 2.09
C ALA A 89 -8.57 3.30 2.32
N GLY A 90 -9.47 3.69 3.23
CA GLY A 90 -10.66 2.91 3.57
C GLY A 90 -10.39 1.72 4.49
N ALA A 91 -9.30 1.73 5.23
CA ALA A 91 -9.02 0.79 6.30
C ALA A 91 -9.76 1.18 7.58
N ASN A 92 -9.98 0.23 8.49
CA ASN A 92 -10.57 0.48 9.80
C ASN A 92 -9.63 0.18 10.96
N ALA A 93 -8.42 -0.29 10.65
CA ALA A 93 -7.41 -0.61 11.66
C ALA A 93 -5.98 -0.48 11.12
N LEU A 94 -5.04 -0.40 12.04
CA LEU A 94 -3.60 -0.51 11.82
C LEU A 94 -3.06 -1.75 12.51
N LEU A 95 -2.10 -2.42 11.88
CA LEU A 95 -1.41 -3.60 12.39
C LEU A 95 0.10 -3.43 12.20
N HIS A 96 0.92 -4.08 13.03
CA HIS A 96 2.38 -4.03 12.93
C HIS A 96 2.97 -2.61 12.97
N VAL A 97 2.35 -1.73 13.75
CA VAL A 97 2.86 -0.36 13.89
C VAL A 97 4.18 -0.36 14.64
N LEU A 98 5.19 0.23 14.03
CA LEU A 98 6.50 0.41 14.63
C LEU A 98 7.02 1.81 14.33
N CYS A 99 7.51 2.49 15.36
CA CYS A 99 8.19 3.77 15.23
C CYS A 99 9.67 3.60 15.62
N VAL A 100 10.58 3.97 14.73
CA VAL A 100 12.03 3.84 14.96
C VAL A 100 12.68 5.21 14.99
N ASP A 101 13.68 5.38 15.85
CA ASP A 101 14.47 6.60 15.95
C ASP A 101 15.48 6.66 14.80
N GLY A 102 15.33 7.67 13.95
CA GLY A 102 16.21 7.91 12.82
C GLY A 102 17.38 8.85 13.09
N ARG A 103 17.71 9.13 14.36
CA ARG A 103 18.86 9.98 14.69
C ARG A 103 20.15 9.33 14.23
N THR A 104 20.84 10.01 13.32
CA THR A 104 22.13 9.56 12.80
C THR A 104 23.32 10.18 13.55
N ARG A 105 23.06 11.18 14.43
CA ARG A 105 24.11 11.91 15.17
C ARG A 105 23.64 12.21 16.60
N PRO A 106 24.55 12.14 17.59
CA PRO A 106 24.27 12.64 18.95
C PRO A 106 23.91 14.13 18.90
N GLY A 107 22.82 14.52 19.61
CA GLY A 107 22.35 15.90 19.66
C GLY A 107 21.40 16.31 18.52
N ALA A 108 21.12 15.48 17.55
CA ALA A 108 20.05 15.74 16.59
C ALA A 108 18.67 15.70 17.26
N HIS A 109 17.75 16.53 16.76
CA HIS A 109 16.35 16.47 17.22
C HIS A 109 15.79 15.05 16.98
N ALA A 110 14.91 14.60 17.88
CA ALA A 110 14.23 13.31 17.72
C ALA A 110 13.47 13.29 16.38
N SER A 111 13.78 12.34 15.55
CA SER A 111 13.07 12.09 14.29
C SER A 111 12.63 10.63 14.30
N LEU A 112 11.35 10.41 14.54
CA LEU A 112 10.76 9.08 14.51
C LEU A 112 10.19 8.81 13.13
N TYR A 113 10.50 7.64 12.60
CA TYR A 113 9.90 7.12 11.36
C TYR A 113 8.96 5.98 11.75
N CYS A 114 7.68 6.14 11.44
CA CYS A 114 6.66 5.14 11.77
C CYS A 114 6.21 4.42 10.50
N TYR A 115 5.98 3.12 10.61
CA TYR A 115 5.46 2.30 9.52
C TYR A 115 4.56 1.18 10.06
N GLY A 116 3.77 0.58 9.20
CA GLY A 116 2.85 -0.50 9.55
C GLY A 116 1.90 -0.83 8.41
N ASP A 117 0.87 -1.56 8.73
CA ASP A 117 -0.11 -2.05 7.78
C ASP A 117 -1.48 -1.45 8.06
N ALA A 118 -2.08 -0.84 7.04
CA ALA A 118 -3.49 -0.45 7.06
C ALA A 118 -4.32 -1.66 6.63
N ILE A 119 -5.20 -2.13 7.53
CA ILE A 119 -6.00 -3.33 7.35
C ILE A 119 -7.48 -3.04 7.51
N ARG A 120 -8.30 -3.96 7.01
CA ARG A 120 -9.73 -4.03 7.31
C ARG A 120 -10.01 -5.30 8.08
N VAL A 121 -10.48 -5.15 9.31
CA VAL A 121 -11.01 -6.24 10.14
C VAL A 121 -12.49 -6.39 9.82
N ASN A 122 -12.92 -7.63 9.56
CA ASN A 122 -14.30 -7.98 9.21
C ASN A 122 -15.14 -8.24 10.48
#